data_f2831fc8acd90f6a9a4d11b0625484e5
#
_entry.id   f2831fc8acd90f6a9a4d11b0625484e5
#
_cell.length_a   1.000
_cell.length_b   1.000
_cell.length_c   1.000
_cell.angle_alpha   90.00
_cell.angle_beta   90.00
_cell.angle_gamma   90.00
#
_symmetry.space_group_name_H-M   'P 1'
#
loop_
_entity.id
_entity.type
_entity.pdbx_description
1 polymer ?
#
loop_
_entity_poly.entity_id
_entity_poly.type
_entity_poly.pdbx_seq_one_letter_code
_entity_poly.pdbx_strand_id
1 'polypeptide(L)'
;MKRKLKEIIKTDQYRYYRNTRKPFLWKIRQHDLYCISIYRKCNYYFKRNKLLYVYYEYKLKALDKNFGFHIPGRTKIGNGLFIGHNGPIIINTEAIIGKNCNIASGVTIGRENRGKRNGAPIIGNQVWIGTNAVIVGKIYIGDNVLIAPNSFVNFGVPNNSIVLGNPAKVIQKNNATDKYITNKI
;
A
#
# COMPACT_ATOMS: atom_id res chain seq x y z
N MET A 1 22.92 -8.01 4.79
CA MET A 1 21.75 -7.55 5.55
C MET A 1 21.23 -6.17 5.10
N LYS A 2 22.03 -5.11 5.16
CA LYS A 2 21.69 -3.76 4.60
C LYS A 2 21.39 -3.77 3.09
N ARG A 3 21.95 -4.71 2.31
CA ARG A 3 21.74 -4.87 0.86
C ARG A 3 20.25 -5.17 0.53
N LYS A 4 19.62 -6.11 1.24
CA LYS A 4 18.20 -6.46 1.04
C LYS A 4 17.26 -5.27 1.25
N LEU A 5 17.46 -4.46 2.31
CA LEU A 5 16.66 -3.25 2.54
C LEU A 5 16.86 -2.22 1.42
N LYS A 6 18.09 -2.01 0.96
CA LYS A 6 18.38 -1.11 -0.17
C LYS A 6 17.69 -1.57 -1.45
N GLU A 7 17.66 -2.88 -1.71
CA GLU A 7 16.98 -3.47 -2.87
C GLU A 7 15.48 -3.21 -2.83
N ILE A 8 14.82 -3.44 -1.68
CA ILE A 8 13.39 -3.17 -1.51
C ILE A 8 13.09 -1.68 -1.76
N ILE A 9 13.88 -0.77 -1.20
CA ILE A 9 13.67 0.68 -1.41
C ILE A 9 13.88 1.05 -2.88
N LYS A 10 14.84 0.43 -3.58
CA LYS A 10 15.05 0.64 -5.01
C LYS A 10 13.88 0.19 -5.86
N THR A 11 13.21 -0.92 -5.50
CA THR A 11 12.02 -1.38 -6.21
C THR A 11 10.87 -0.38 -6.08
N ASP A 12 10.66 0.19 -4.88
CA ASP A 12 9.66 1.26 -4.71
C ASP A 12 10.05 2.51 -5.53
N GLN A 13 11.33 2.91 -5.54
CA GLN A 13 11.83 4.03 -6.36
C GLN A 13 11.61 3.82 -7.86
N TYR A 14 11.84 2.61 -8.37
CA TYR A 14 11.65 2.28 -9.78
C TYR A 14 10.21 2.51 -10.23
N ARG A 15 9.22 2.27 -9.36
CA ARG A 15 7.81 2.54 -9.63
C ARG A 15 7.54 4.00 -9.98
N TYR A 16 8.30 4.93 -9.38
CA TYR A 16 8.12 6.38 -9.61
C TYR A 16 8.87 6.87 -10.86
N TYR A 17 10.06 6.34 -11.13
CA TYR A 17 11.00 6.99 -12.06
C TYR A 17 11.44 6.16 -13.27
N ARG A 18 11.07 4.91 -13.38
CA ARG A 18 11.70 3.94 -14.30
C ARG A 18 13.23 3.85 -14.14
N ASN A 19 13.78 4.50 -13.14
CA ASN A 19 15.21 4.55 -12.88
C ASN A 19 15.45 4.46 -11.37
N THR A 20 16.54 3.82 -10.99
CA THR A 20 16.95 3.71 -9.58
C THR A 20 17.90 4.84 -9.15
N ARG A 21 18.30 5.72 -10.07
CA ARG A 21 19.08 6.91 -9.75
C ARG A 21 18.16 7.96 -9.14
N LYS A 22 18.58 8.51 -8.00
CA LYS A 22 17.84 9.57 -7.32
C LYS A 22 18.02 10.89 -8.09
N PRO A 23 16.95 11.55 -8.54
CA PRO A 23 17.11 12.90 -9.07
C PRO A 23 17.60 13.84 -7.97
N PHE A 24 18.39 14.84 -8.34
CA PHE A 24 19.02 15.79 -7.41
C PHE A 24 18.04 16.43 -6.40
N LEU A 25 16.79 16.67 -6.82
CA LEU A 25 15.73 17.31 -6.02
C LEU A 25 14.73 16.31 -5.41
N TRP A 26 15.06 15.03 -5.31
CA TRP A 26 14.12 14.00 -4.84
C TRP A 26 13.56 14.25 -3.43
N LYS A 27 14.34 14.86 -2.54
CA LYS A 27 13.91 15.17 -1.18
C LYS A 27 12.80 16.23 -1.10
N ILE A 28 12.74 17.10 -2.08
CA ILE A 28 11.82 18.26 -2.08
C ILE A 28 10.49 17.91 -2.76
N ARG A 29 10.48 16.99 -3.73
CA ARG A 29 9.31 16.71 -4.58
C ARG A 29 8.53 15.45 -4.25
N GLN A 30 8.98 14.60 -3.31
CA GLN A 30 8.31 13.30 -3.10
C GLN A 30 8.26 12.90 -1.63
N HIS A 31 7.32 13.49 -0.92
CA HIS A 31 6.96 13.09 0.43
C HIS A 31 6.57 11.61 0.50
N ASP A 32 5.82 11.11 -0.50
CA ASP A 32 5.33 9.73 -0.52
C ASP A 32 6.46 8.71 -0.52
N LEU A 33 7.46 8.90 -1.38
CA LEU A 33 8.62 8.00 -1.44
C LEU A 33 9.46 8.08 -0.15
N TYR A 34 9.54 9.25 0.48
CA TYR A 34 10.16 9.40 1.79
C TYR A 34 9.38 8.62 2.85
N CYS A 35 8.06 8.77 2.91
CA CYS A 35 7.18 8.05 3.81
C CYS A 35 7.33 6.53 3.65
N ILE A 36 7.28 6.04 2.41
CA ILE A 36 7.51 4.63 2.09
C ILE A 36 8.90 4.19 2.58
N SER A 37 9.95 4.99 2.38
CA SER A 37 11.31 4.62 2.81
C SER A 37 11.44 4.50 4.33
N ILE A 38 10.76 5.35 5.09
CA ILE A 38 10.69 5.27 6.57
C ILE A 38 9.94 4.01 6.98
N TYR A 39 8.76 3.75 6.37
CA TYR A 39 8.00 2.53 6.59
C TYR A 39 8.86 1.28 6.32
N ARG A 40 9.57 1.19 5.18
CA ARG A 40 10.45 0.05 4.85
C ARG A 40 11.56 -0.16 5.89
N LYS A 41 12.15 0.91 6.40
CA LYS A 41 13.16 0.83 7.47
C LYS A 41 12.55 0.34 8.77
N CYS A 42 11.38 0.87 9.16
CA CYS A 42 10.67 0.43 10.35
C CYS A 42 10.33 -1.06 10.27
N ASN A 43 9.69 -1.50 9.18
CA ASN A 43 9.34 -2.89 8.93
C ASN A 43 10.57 -3.80 8.95
N TYR A 44 11.68 -3.38 8.34
CA TYR A 44 12.92 -4.15 8.30
C TYR A 44 13.51 -4.37 9.69
N TYR A 45 13.50 -3.36 10.56
CA TYR A 45 14.11 -3.44 11.89
C TYR A 45 13.19 -4.06 12.94
N PHE A 46 11.92 -4.23 12.69
CA PHE A 46 10.90 -4.74 13.64
C PHE A 46 11.34 -5.97 14.44
N LYS A 47 11.95 -6.99 13.80
CA LYS A 47 12.46 -8.19 14.49
C LYS A 47 13.99 -8.27 14.53
N ARG A 48 14.69 -7.21 14.18
CA ARG A 48 16.15 -7.24 14.00
C ARG A 48 16.93 -6.33 14.94
N ASN A 49 16.36 -5.16 15.26
CA ASN A 49 17.03 -4.19 16.12
C ASN A 49 15.98 -3.32 16.80
N LYS A 50 15.76 -3.52 18.09
CA LYS A 50 14.74 -2.84 18.87
C LYS A 50 14.91 -1.31 18.89
N LEU A 51 16.13 -0.82 19.04
CA LEU A 51 16.42 0.63 19.09
C LEU A 51 16.11 1.30 17.76
N LEU A 52 16.58 0.73 16.64
CA LEU A 52 16.29 1.25 15.32
C LEU A 52 14.80 1.12 14.97
N TYR A 53 14.14 0.06 15.40
CA TYR A 53 12.69 -0.08 15.25
C TYR A 53 11.94 1.06 15.96
N VAL A 54 12.23 1.31 17.24
CA VAL A 54 11.59 2.39 18.02
C VAL A 54 11.86 3.75 17.39
N TYR A 55 13.08 4.01 16.93
CA TYR A 55 13.43 5.26 16.23
C TYR A 55 12.59 5.46 14.95
N TYR A 56 12.43 4.42 14.13
CA TYR A 56 11.63 4.53 12.91
C TYR A 56 10.11 4.53 13.18
N GLU A 57 9.63 3.86 14.24
CA GLU A 57 8.23 3.99 14.71
C GLU A 57 7.90 5.44 15.10
N TYR A 58 8.80 6.08 15.84
CA TYR A 58 8.64 7.50 16.16
C TYR A 58 8.53 8.38 14.91
N LYS A 59 9.40 8.12 13.91
CA LYS A 59 9.30 8.83 12.62
C LYS A 59 7.99 8.54 11.87
N LEU A 60 7.50 7.31 11.89
CA LEU A 60 6.20 6.97 11.28
C LEU A 60 5.05 7.71 11.97
N LYS A 61 5.05 7.81 13.30
CA LYS A 61 4.05 8.60 14.03
C LYS A 61 4.07 10.08 13.66
N ALA A 62 5.25 10.65 13.44
CA ALA A 62 5.38 12.03 12.96
C ALA A 62 4.83 12.20 11.54
N LEU A 63 5.03 11.22 10.65
CA LEU A 63 4.47 11.23 9.30
C LEU A 63 2.95 11.06 9.31
N ASP A 64 2.41 10.21 10.19
CA ASP A 64 0.97 10.08 10.41
C ASP A 64 0.35 11.41 10.84
N LYS A 65 0.92 12.06 11.85
CA LYS A 65 0.45 13.36 12.34
C LYS A 65 0.49 14.47 11.28
N ASN A 66 1.55 14.51 10.46
CA ASN A 66 1.78 15.62 9.55
C ASN A 66 1.14 15.42 8.17
N PHE A 67 0.96 14.17 7.73
CA PHE A 67 0.54 13.83 6.36
C PHE A 67 -0.60 12.80 6.29
N GLY A 68 -1.09 12.31 7.43
CA GLY A 68 -2.09 11.23 7.47
C GLY A 68 -1.56 9.88 6.97
N PHE A 69 -0.25 9.66 7.02
CA PHE A 69 0.38 8.42 6.57
C PHE A 69 0.32 7.35 7.68
N HIS A 70 -0.86 6.79 7.89
CA HIS A 70 -1.08 5.76 8.91
C HIS A 70 -0.83 4.34 8.34
N ILE A 71 0.45 4.01 8.15
CA ILE A 71 0.89 2.66 7.75
C ILE A 71 1.81 2.12 8.84
N PRO A 72 1.32 1.24 9.73
CA PRO A 72 2.11 0.70 10.84
C PRO A 72 3.32 -0.09 10.33
N GLY A 73 4.46 0.05 11.01
CA GLY A 73 5.70 -0.62 10.62
C GLY A 73 5.63 -2.14 10.58
N ARG A 74 4.62 -2.75 11.22
CA ARG A 74 4.41 -4.20 11.22
C ARG A 74 3.59 -4.72 10.03
N THR A 75 2.87 -3.86 9.33
CA THR A 75 2.05 -4.25 8.17
C THR A 75 2.92 -4.93 7.12
N LYS A 76 2.40 -5.99 6.50
CA LYS A 76 3.13 -6.73 5.46
C LYS A 76 2.77 -6.17 4.07
N ILE A 77 3.72 -5.51 3.43
CA ILE A 77 3.53 -4.95 2.08
C ILE A 77 4.66 -5.43 1.16
N GLY A 78 4.30 -6.01 0.03
CA GLY A 78 5.21 -6.47 -1.01
C GLY A 78 6.02 -5.34 -1.65
N ASN A 79 7.00 -5.69 -2.47
CA ASN A 79 7.87 -4.76 -3.16
C ASN A 79 7.11 -3.96 -4.23
N GLY A 80 7.63 -2.79 -4.59
CA GLY A 80 7.02 -1.96 -5.63
C GLY A 80 5.74 -1.25 -5.19
N LEU A 81 5.66 -0.85 -3.93
CA LEU A 81 4.57 0.02 -3.46
C LEU A 81 4.66 1.40 -4.11
N PHE A 82 3.53 1.89 -4.59
CA PHE A 82 3.38 3.23 -5.12
C PHE A 82 2.24 3.97 -4.41
N ILE A 83 2.51 5.17 -3.93
CA ILE A 83 1.53 6.10 -3.36
C ILE A 83 1.61 7.36 -4.21
N GLY A 84 0.51 7.72 -4.86
CA GLY A 84 0.52 8.73 -5.91
C GLY A 84 0.39 10.17 -5.41
N HIS A 85 -0.23 10.38 -4.27
CA HIS A 85 -0.56 11.71 -3.75
C HIS A 85 -0.52 11.75 -2.22
N ASN A 86 -0.11 12.89 -1.68
CA ASN A 86 -0.24 13.17 -0.26
C ASN A 86 -1.71 13.14 0.18
N GLY A 87 -1.95 12.66 1.38
CA GLY A 87 -3.29 12.60 1.96
C GLY A 87 -3.43 11.43 2.93
N PRO A 88 -4.53 11.35 3.65
CA PRO A 88 -4.72 10.30 4.62
C PRO A 88 -4.75 8.93 3.93
N ILE A 89 -3.96 8.01 4.47
CA ILE A 89 -3.98 6.58 4.11
C ILE A 89 -3.98 5.82 5.42
N ILE A 90 -4.96 4.95 5.62
CA ILE A 90 -5.11 4.18 6.84
C ILE A 90 -5.04 2.70 6.50
N ILE A 91 -4.02 2.01 7.00
CA ILE A 91 -3.85 0.56 6.80
C ILE A 91 -3.77 -0.14 8.15
N ASN A 92 -4.61 -1.16 8.33
CA ASN A 92 -4.57 -1.98 9.54
C ASN A 92 -3.28 -2.82 9.57
N THR A 93 -2.73 -3.03 10.76
CA THR A 93 -1.48 -3.78 10.98
C THR A 93 -1.54 -5.23 10.48
N GLU A 94 -2.72 -5.85 10.54
CA GLU A 94 -2.94 -7.25 10.11
C GLU A 94 -3.15 -7.40 8.61
N ALA A 95 -3.36 -6.30 7.88
CA ALA A 95 -3.53 -6.35 6.44
C ALA A 95 -2.25 -6.86 5.74
N ILE A 96 -2.45 -7.62 4.67
CA ILE A 96 -1.37 -8.09 3.81
C ILE A 96 -1.59 -7.52 2.42
N ILE A 97 -0.57 -6.88 1.85
CA ILE A 97 -0.63 -6.27 0.53
C ILE A 97 0.49 -6.87 -0.33
N GLY A 98 0.15 -7.29 -1.53
CA GLY A 98 1.06 -7.89 -2.50
C GLY A 98 2.03 -6.91 -3.14
N LYS A 99 2.65 -7.35 -4.25
CA LYS A 99 3.64 -6.58 -5.00
C LYS A 99 2.98 -5.64 -6.01
N ASN A 100 3.70 -4.57 -6.37
CA ASN A 100 3.27 -3.63 -7.42
C ASN A 100 1.89 -3.01 -7.18
N CYS A 101 1.51 -2.80 -5.93
CA CYS A 101 0.24 -2.16 -5.61
C CYS A 101 0.36 -0.64 -5.63
N ASN A 102 -0.69 0.02 -6.12
CA ASN A 102 -0.87 1.47 -6.06
C ASN A 102 -1.96 1.81 -5.04
N ILE A 103 -1.68 2.77 -4.17
CA ILE A 103 -2.63 3.24 -3.16
C ILE A 103 -2.80 4.75 -3.33
N ALA A 104 -4.02 5.18 -3.61
CA ALA A 104 -4.35 6.59 -3.70
C ALA A 104 -4.67 7.19 -2.32
N SER A 105 -4.78 8.52 -2.25
CA SER A 105 -5.17 9.23 -1.02
C SER A 105 -6.59 8.85 -0.55
N GLY A 106 -6.85 8.96 0.74
CA GLY A 106 -8.13 8.64 1.35
C GLY A 106 -8.44 7.15 1.50
N VAL A 107 -7.55 6.27 1.05
CA VAL A 107 -7.77 4.82 1.13
C VAL A 107 -7.74 4.32 2.57
N THR A 108 -8.75 3.51 2.91
CA THR A 108 -8.81 2.79 4.18
C THR A 108 -8.79 1.28 3.94
N ILE A 109 -7.80 0.58 4.49
CA ILE A 109 -7.73 -0.88 4.54
C ILE A 109 -7.87 -1.29 5.99
N GLY A 110 -9.10 -1.69 6.36
CA GLY A 110 -9.53 -1.83 7.75
C GLY A 110 -9.80 -3.26 8.17
N ARG A 111 -9.80 -3.49 9.48
CA ARG A 111 -10.24 -4.72 10.11
C ARG A 111 -11.74 -4.64 10.39
N GLU A 112 -12.46 -5.73 10.21
CA GLU A 112 -13.79 -5.95 10.78
C GLU A 112 -13.65 -6.75 12.09
N ASN A 113 -14.35 -6.33 13.14
CA ASN A 113 -14.20 -6.93 14.47
C ASN A 113 -15.30 -7.94 14.83
N ARG A 114 -16.30 -8.11 13.97
CA ARG A 114 -17.51 -8.94 14.25
C ARG A 114 -17.84 -9.87 13.08
N GLY A 115 -18.57 -10.94 13.40
CA GLY A 115 -19.12 -11.85 12.42
C GLY A 115 -18.10 -12.67 11.63
N LYS A 116 -18.54 -13.21 10.51
CA LYS A 116 -17.75 -14.15 9.67
C LYS A 116 -16.53 -13.50 9.01
N ARG A 117 -16.49 -12.18 8.90
CA ARG A 117 -15.38 -11.43 8.29
C ARG A 117 -14.44 -10.79 9.33
N ASN A 118 -14.47 -11.28 10.59
CA ASN A 118 -13.54 -10.79 11.61
C ASN A 118 -12.09 -10.97 11.15
N GLY A 119 -11.35 -9.87 11.01
CA GLY A 119 -9.97 -9.82 10.53
C GLY A 119 -9.74 -8.73 9.50
N ALA A 120 -8.56 -8.69 8.93
CA ALA A 120 -8.12 -7.70 7.97
C ALA A 120 -7.95 -8.28 6.55
N PRO A 121 -8.00 -7.44 5.50
CA PRO A 121 -7.91 -7.89 4.11
C PRO A 121 -6.54 -8.47 3.74
N ILE A 122 -6.58 -9.43 2.82
CA ILE A 122 -5.41 -9.89 2.07
C ILE A 122 -5.57 -9.40 0.63
N ILE A 123 -4.66 -8.57 0.18
CA ILE A 123 -4.68 -7.95 -1.14
C ILE A 123 -3.55 -8.57 -1.97
N GLY A 124 -3.88 -9.03 -3.16
CA GLY A 124 -2.96 -9.66 -4.11
C GLY A 124 -1.97 -8.69 -4.74
N ASN A 125 -1.37 -9.11 -5.83
CA ASN A 125 -0.38 -8.34 -6.57
C ASN A 125 -1.04 -7.45 -7.64
N GLN A 126 -0.37 -6.36 -8.01
CA GLN A 126 -0.85 -5.47 -9.08
C GLN A 126 -2.30 -4.99 -8.81
N VAL A 127 -2.59 -4.59 -7.58
CA VAL A 127 -3.89 -3.99 -7.22
C VAL A 127 -3.76 -2.47 -7.21
N TRP A 128 -4.63 -1.81 -7.99
CA TRP A 128 -4.77 -0.36 -7.97
C TRP A 128 -5.98 0.02 -7.12
N ILE A 129 -5.76 0.84 -6.08
CA ILE A 129 -6.79 1.25 -5.12
C ILE A 129 -7.00 2.74 -5.26
N GLY A 130 -8.17 3.10 -5.78
CA GLY A 130 -8.56 4.48 -6.06
C GLY A 130 -8.87 5.29 -4.81
N THR A 131 -8.88 6.61 -4.98
CA THR A 131 -9.10 7.61 -3.93
C THR A 131 -10.36 7.30 -3.11
N ASN A 132 -10.25 7.40 -1.79
CA ASN A 132 -11.34 7.17 -0.83
C ASN A 132 -11.97 5.76 -0.88
N ALA A 133 -11.33 4.79 -1.50
CA ALA A 133 -11.81 3.42 -1.45
C ALA A 133 -11.64 2.83 -0.04
N VAL A 134 -12.64 2.07 0.40
CA VAL A 134 -12.65 1.42 1.71
C VAL A 134 -12.73 -0.09 1.51
N ILE A 135 -11.74 -0.81 2.04
CA ILE A 135 -11.63 -2.28 1.96
C ILE A 135 -11.59 -2.81 3.38
N VAL A 136 -12.57 -3.60 3.80
CA VAL A 136 -12.68 -4.02 5.20
C VAL A 136 -13.02 -5.50 5.36
N GLY A 137 -12.51 -6.08 6.45
CA GLY A 137 -12.81 -7.44 6.86
C GLY A 137 -11.82 -8.47 6.34
N LYS A 138 -11.91 -9.70 6.85
CA LYS A 138 -11.12 -10.85 6.42
C LYS A 138 -11.59 -11.32 5.04
N ILE A 139 -11.19 -10.62 4.01
CA ILE A 139 -11.52 -10.87 2.61
C ILE A 139 -10.23 -11.02 1.80
N TYR A 140 -10.36 -11.63 0.63
CA TYR A 140 -9.27 -11.77 -0.33
C TYR A 140 -9.57 -10.94 -1.58
N ILE A 141 -8.66 -10.06 -1.95
CA ILE A 141 -8.65 -9.35 -3.23
C ILE A 141 -7.59 -10.02 -4.11
N GLY A 142 -7.99 -10.48 -5.27
CA GLY A 142 -7.11 -11.18 -6.21
C GLY A 142 -6.04 -10.30 -6.83
N ASP A 143 -5.28 -10.88 -7.74
CA ASP A 143 -4.25 -10.19 -8.51
C ASP A 143 -4.87 -9.41 -9.69
N ASN A 144 -4.19 -8.34 -10.12
CA ASN A 144 -4.63 -7.52 -11.26
C ASN A 144 -6.08 -7.00 -11.09
N VAL A 145 -6.34 -6.37 -9.94
CA VAL A 145 -7.65 -5.79 -9.58
C VAL A 145 -7.56 -4.27 -9.53
N LEU A 146 -8.51 -3.61 -10.18
CA LEU A 146 -8.70 -2.17 -10.08
C LEU A 146 -9.91 -1.91 -9.18
N ILE A 147 -9.68 -1.23 -8.06
CA ILE A 147 -10.74 -0.74 -7.17
C ILE A 147 -10.96 0.74 -7.45
N ALA A 148 -12.11 1.07 -8.01
CA ALA A 148 -12.45 2.44 -8.40
C ALA A 148 -12.56 3.37 -7.18
N PRO A 149 -12.39 4.68 -7.36
CA PRO A 149 -12.59 5.66 -6.29
C PRO A 149 -13.95 5.52 -5.59
N ASN A 150 -14.00 5.82 -4.30
CA ASN A 150 -15.21 5.79 -3.46
C ASN A 150 -15.91 4.41 -3.38
N SER A 151 -15.23 3.32 -3.71
CA SER A 151 -15.78 1.97 -3.60
C SER A 151 -15.73 1.44 -2.19
N PHE A 152 -16.80 0.78 -1.73
CA PHE A 152 -16.83 0.06 -0.46
C PHE A 152 -16.80 -1.44 -0.69
N VAL A 153 -15.70 -2.08 -0.31
CA VAL A 153 -15.41 -3.50 -0.58
C VAL A 153 -15.32 -4.28 0.72
N ASN A 154 -16.27 -5.14 0.97
CA ASN A 154 -16.35 -6.01 2.14
C ASN A 154 -16.59 -7.49 1.78
N PHE A 155 -16.23 -7.88 0.58
CA PHE A 155 -16.36 -9.25 0.04
C PHE A 155 -15.13 -9.62 -0.79
N GLY A 156 -14.95 -10.91 -1.08
CA GLY A 156 -13.85 -11.41 -1.90
C GLY A 156 -13.98 -10.97 -3.36
N VAL A 157 -12.84 -10.60 -3.97
CA VAL A 157 -12.76 -10.18 -5.37
C VAL A 157 -11.84 -11.11 -6.13
N PRO A 158 -12.28 -11.73 -7.23
CA PRO A 158 -11.43 -12.60 -8.04
C PRO A 158 -10.35 -11.82 -8.79
N ASN A 159 -9.36 -12.54 -9.29
CA ASN A 159 -8.33 -11.96 -10.15
C ASN A 159 -8.94 -11.28 -11.40
N ASN A 160 -8.20 -10.35 -12.00
CA ASN A 160 -8.59 -9.71 -13.26
C ASN A 160 -9.97 -9.04 -13.17
N SER A 161 -10.17 -8.15 -12.21
CA SER A 161 -11.47 -7.53 -11.96
C SER A 161 -11.38 -6.02 -11.79
N ILE A 162 -12.44 -5.35 -12.18
CA ILE A 162 -12.72 -3.97 -11.79
C ILE A 162 -13.83 -3.99 -10.75
N VAL A 163 -13.62 -3.28 -9.65
CA VAL A 163 -14.58 -3.12 -8.55
C VAL A 163 -15.00 -1.66 -8.46
N LEU A 164 -16.29 -1.38 -8.46
CA LEU A 164 -16.78 -0.01 -8.43
C LEU A 164 -18.08 0.14 -7.64
N GLY A 165 -18.22 1.26 -6.96
CA GLY A 165 -19.47 1.69 -6.32
C GLY A 165 -19.55 1.39 -4.82
N ASN A 166 -20.66 1.86 -4.24
CA ASN A 166 -21.08 1.62 -2.86
C ASN A 166 -22.62 1.42 -2.82
N PRO A 167 -23.09 0.17 -2.67
CA PRO A 167 -22.34 -1.07 -2.54
C PRO A 167 -21.55 -1.42 -3.81
N ALA A 168 -20.38 -2.05 -3.64
CA ALA A 168 -19.50 -2.33 -4.76
C ALA A 168 -19.99 -3.50 -5.62
N LYS A 169 -19.75 -3.38 -6.94
CA LYS A 169 -19.99 -4.44 -7.94
C LYS A 169 -18.67 -4.85 -8.58
N VAL A 170 -18.58 -6.11 -8.99
CA VAL A 170 -17.40 -6.68 -9.66
C VAL A 170 -17.69 -6.87 -11.14
N ILE A 171 -16.74 -6.42 -11.99
CA ILE A 171 -16.75 -6.64 -13.43
C ILE A 171 -15.46 -7.39 -13.77
N GLN A 172 -15.56 -8.56 -14.40
CA GLN A 172 -14.41 -9.29 -14.88
C GLN A 172 -13.77 -8.55 -16.06
N LYS A 173 -12.47 -8.31 -15.97
CA LYS A 173 -11.74 -7.55 -16.96
C LYS A 173 -10.28 -8.00 -17.01
N ASN A 174 -9.92 -8.74 -18.02
CA ASN A 174 -8.50 -9.02 -18.29
C ASN A 174 -7.74 -7.70 -18.38
N ASN A 175 -6.52 -7.68 -17.81
CA ASN A 175 -5.68 -6.50 -17.77
C ASN A 175 -6.36 -5.27 -17.10
N ALA A 176 -7.12 -5.51 -16.01
CA ALA A 176 -7.89 -4.48 -15.33
C ALA A 176 -7.05 -3.28 -14.88
N THR A 177 -5.78 -3.49 -14.57
CA THR A 177 -4.86 -2.45 -14.09
C THR A 177 -3.93 -1.89 -15.17
N ASP A 178 -4.11 -2.26 -16.45
CA ASP A 178 -3.30 -1.72 -17.53
C ASP A 178 -3.43 -0.19 -17.61
N LYS A 179 -2.29 0.48 -17.85
CA LYS A 179 -2.12 1.94 -17.81
C LYS A 179 -2.25 2.58 -16.42
N TYR A 180 -2.87 1.92 -15.45
CA TYR A 180 -2.93 2.39 -14.04
C TYR A 180 -1.69 1.98 -13.24
N ILE A 181 -1.18 0.77 -13.48
CA ILE A 181 0.04 0.27 -12.84
C ILE A 181 1.14 0.18 -13.88
N THR A 182 2.03 1.15 -13.87
CA THR A 182 3.20 1.23 -14.74
C THR A 182 4.48 0.83 -13.98
N ASN A 183 5.59 0.62 -14.70
CA ASN A 183 6.92 0.33 -14.13
C ASN A 183 6.91 -0.85 -13.14
N LYS A 184 6.21 -1.93 -13.46
CA LYS A 184 6.16 -3.16 -12.63
C LYS A 184 7.56 -3.77 -12.45
N ILE A 185 7.80 -4.40 -11.28
CA ILE A 185 9.03 -5.12 -10.92
C ILE A 185 8.79 -6.61 -10.83
#